data_9f38cbbefcdaf24539e55e6a24fb6804
#
_entry.id   9f38cbbefcdaf24539e55e6a24fb6804
#
_cell.length_a   1.000
_cell.length_b   1.000
_cell.length_c   1.000
_cell.angle_alpha   90.00
_cell.angle_beta   90.00
_cell.angle_gamma   90.00
#
_symmetry.space_group_name_H-M   'P 1'
#
loop_
_entity.id
_entity.type
_entity.pdbx_description
1 polymer ?
#
loop_
_entity_poly.entity_id
_entity_poly.type
_entity_poly.pdbx_seq_one_letter_code
_entity_poly.pdbx_strand_id
1 'polypeptide(L)'
;DGSGKSTQIKALNDKLKLNNYDVISLREPGSTEIGDKVLEILESSQKLTPIMEFLLFSISRSAIINEKIMPNLNENKIVLCDRYFYSSIAYQGSGRNLDNDFIHKINNKIVDDVIPDMVFYFDLTWEEKIKRKGIDYSDRFEKEDKLFHENVRKSYLQMAETDSAKWIVIDATLKMDEISEIIYAKISDILA
;
A
#
# COMPACT_ATOMS: atom_id res chain seq x y z
N ASP A 1 7.24 -4.14 4.60
CA ASP A 1 8.15 -4.88 3.72
C ASP A 1 8.45 -6.25 4.33
N GLY A 2 8.63 -7.28 3.47
CA GLY A 2 8.80 -8.66 3.94
C GLY A 2 7.52 -9.36 4.44
N SER A 3 6.35 -8.71 4.40
CA SER A 3 5.07 -9.30 4.82
C SER A 3 4.40 -10.18 3.76
N GLY A 4 4.98 -10.30 2.55
CA GLY A 4 4.44 -11.14 1.49
C GLY A 4 3.43 -10.48 0.54
N LYS A 5 3.17 -9.18 0.65
CA LYS A 5 2.20 -8.44 -0.18
C LYS A 5 2.32 -8.72 -1.68
N SER A 6 3.49 -8.51 -2.26
CA SER A 6 3.70 -8.65 -3.71
C SER A 6 3.45 -10.09 -4.19
N THR A 7 3.79 -11.09 -3.37
CA THR A 7 3.48 -12.49 -3.64
C THR A 7 1.98 -12.74 -3.67
N GLN A 8 1.25 -12.18 -2.71
CA GLN A 8 -0.20 -12.33 -2.62
C GLN A 8 -0.94 -11.59 -3.74
N ILE A 9 -0.49 -10.39 -4.12
CA ILE A 9 -1.04 -9.67 -5.27
C ILE A 9 -0.90 -10.48 -6.54
N LYS A 10 0.28 -11.10 -6.78
CA LYS A 10 0.50 -11.96 -7.92
C LYS A 10 -0.43 -13.18 -7.89
N ALA A 11 -0.50 -13.89 -6.77
CA ALA A 11 -1.37 -15.07 -6.63
C ALA A 11 -2.84 -14.72 -6.85
N LEU A 12 -3.31 -13.60 -6.29
CA LEU A 12 -4.67 -13.11 -6.47
C LEU A 12 -4.96 -12.73 -7.92
N ASN A 13 -4.06 -11.98 -8.57
CA ASN A 13 -4.17 -11.59 -9.96
C ASN A 13 -4.32 -12.83 -10.87
N ASP A 14 -3.46 -13.83 -10.66
CA ASP A 14 -3.50 -15.06 -11.46
C ASP A 14 -4.80 -15.83 -11.22
N LYS A 15 -5.27 -15.93 -9.97
CA LYS A 15 -6.52 -16.60 -9.61
C LYS A 15 -7.75 -15.89 -10.18
N LEU A 16 -7.80 -14.56 -10.16
CA LEU A 16 -8.90 -13.79 -10.76
C LEU A 16 -8.94 -13.96 -12.27
N LYS A 17 -7.79 -13.93 -12.96
CA LYS A 17 -7.70 -14.18 -14.41
C LYS A 17 -8.19 -15.59 -14.79
N LEU A 18 -7.83 -16.59 -14.00
CA LEU A 18 -8.32 -17.97 -14.23
C LEU A 18 -9.85 -18.08 -14.09
N ASN A 19 -10.47 -17.18 -13.32
CA ASN A 19 -11.92 -17.09 -13.20
C ASN A 19 -12.56 -16.08 -14.16
N ASN A 20 -11.84 -15.69 -15.24
CA ASN A 20 -12.28 -14.79 -16.31
C ASN A 20 -12.59 -13.36 -15.87
N TYR A 21 -12.02 -12.89 -14.77
CA TYR A 21 -12.08 -11.48 -14.41
C TYR A 21 -10.98 -10.68 -15.12
N ASP A 22 -11.36 -9.50 -15.61
CA ASP A 22 -10.39 -8.52 -16.11
C ASP A 22 -9.74 -7.81 -14.94
N VAL A 23 -8.44 -7.99 -14.74
CA VAL A 23 -7.72 -7.51 -13.58
C VAL A 23 -6.35 -6.95 -13.96
N ILE A 24 -5.99 -5.84 -13.33
CA ILE A 24 -4.65 -5.28 -13.40
C ILE A 24 -4.04 -5.16 -12.01
N SER A 25 -2.71 -5.26 -11.96
CA SER A 25 -1.93 -5.04 -10.74
C SER A 25 -1.05 -3.83 -10.90
N LEU A 26 -1.14 -2.92 -9.94
CA LEU A 26 -0.40 -1.65 -9.90
C LEU A 26 0.40 -1.57 -8.59
N ARG A 27 1.41 -0.70 -8.57
CA ARG A 27 2.22 -0.40 -7.39
C ARG A 27 2.41 1.10 -7.26
N GLU A 28 2.28 1.63 -6.06
CA GLU A 28 2.59 3.01 -5.69
C GLU A 28 3.77 3.06 -4.68
N PRO A 29 4.84 3.81 -4.95
CA PRO A 29 5.11 4.57 -6.18
C PRO A 29 5.52 3.64 -7.33
N GLY A 30 5.29 4.11 -8.58
CA GLY A 30 5.59 3.37 -9.81
C GLY A 30 4.37 3.23 -10.73
N SER A 31 4.45 2.28 -11.65
CA SER A 31 3.39 1.94 -12.62
C SER A 31 3.02 3.03 -13.64
N THR A 32 3.71 4.18 -13.62
CA THR A 32 3.63 5.26 -14.60
C THR A 32 5.02 5.86 -14.80
N GLU A 33 5.25 6.55 -15.93
CA GLU A 33 6.55 7.18 -16.16
C GLU A 33 6.91 8.20 -15.06
N ILE A 34 5.93 8.99 -14.60
CA ILE A 34 6.11 9.93 -13.49
C ILE A 34 6.38 9.17 -12.19
N GLY A 35 5.60 8.12 -11.92
CA GLY A 35 5.77 7.29 -10.72
C GLY A 35 7.13 6.61 -10.65
N ASP A 36 7.66 6.15 -11.78
CA ASP A 36 8.97 5.51 -11.84
C ASP A 36 10.09 6.52 -11.59
N LYS A 37 10.01 7.75 -12.15
CA LYS A 37 10.94 8.84 -11.84
C LYS A 37 10.89 9.28 -10.36
N VAL A 38 9.68 9.29 -9.77
CA VAL A 38 9.53 9.54 -8.34
C VAL A 38 10.20 8.43 -7.53
N LEU A 39 10.04 7.18 -7.91
CA LEU A 39 10.69 6.04 -7.24
C LEU A 39 12.22 6.17 -7.29
N GLU A 40 12.80 6.52 -8.45
CA GLU A 40 14.24 6.78 -8.58
C GLU A 40 14.73 7.87 -7.61
N ILE A 41 13.96 8.96 -7.44
CA ILE A 41 14.30 10.02 -6.48
C ILE A 41 14.23 9.50 -5.04
N LEU A 42 13.18 8.75 -4.69
CA LEU A 42 12.99 8.20 -3.36
C LEU A 42 14.08 7.17 -2.98
N GLU A 43 14.55 6.39 -3.96
CA GLU A 43 15.62 5.39 -3.77
C GLU A 43 17.03 6.02 -3.82
N SER A 44 17.15 7.26 -4.28
CA SER A 44 18.43 7.95 -4.32
C SER A 44 18.99 8.23 -2.92
N SER A 45 20.29 8.49 -2.84
CA SER A 45 20.98 8.86 -1.59
C SER A 45 20.66 10.28 -1.09
N GLN A 46 19.80 11.02 -1.80
CA GLN A 46 19.44 12.38 -1.44
C GLN A 46 18.70 12.45 -0.09
N LYS A 47 19.03 13.46 0.70
CA LYS A 47 18.30 13.76 1.94
C LYS A 47 16.98 14.44 1.58
N LEU A 48 15.87 13.74 1.82
CA LEU A 48 14.53 14.28 1.67
C LEU A 48 13.98 14.65 3.05
N THR A 49 13.35 15.81 3.14
CA THR A 49 12.55 16.16 4.32
C THR A 49 11.23 15.36 4.29
N PRO A 50 10.55 15.16 5.45
CA PRO A 50 9.25 14.47 5.48
C PRO A 50 8.23 15.04 4.49
N ILE A 51 8.20 16.37 4.33
CA ILE A 51 7.29 17.02 3.38
C ILE A 51 7.68 16.74 1.92
N MET A 52 8.96 16.73 1.57
CA MET A 52 9.42 16.38 0.22
C MET A 52 9.05 14.94 -0.11
N GLU A 53 9.27 14.02 0.83
CA GLU A 53 8.91 12.62 0.70
C GLU A 53 7.41 12.45 0.46
N PHE A 54 6.56 13.10 1.28
CA PHE A 54 5.11 13.07 1.13
C PHE A 54 4.63 13.63 -0.22
N LEU A 55 5.19 14.77 -0.66
CA LEU A 55 4.82 15.38 -1.94
C LEU A 55 5.23 14.51 -3.13
N LEU A 56 6.36 13.84 -3.08
CA LEU A 56 6.78 12.88 -4.12
C LEU A 56 5.79 11.71 -4.22
N PHE A 57 5.39 11.10 -3.10
CA PHE A 57 4.33 10.09 -3.10
C PHE A 57 3.02 10.65 -3.65
N SER A 58 2.66 11.87 -3.31
CA SER A 58 1.44 12.54 -3.78
C SER A 58 1.44 12.76 -5.29
N ILE A 59 2.58 13.14 -5.87
CA ILE A 59 2.76 13.26 -7.33
C ILE A 59 2.58 11.90 -8.02
N SER A 60 3.26 10.85 -7.53
CA SER A 60 3.13 9.49 -8.07
C SER A 60 1.67 9.00 -8.00
N ARG A 61 0.99 9.28 -6.88
CA ARG A 61 -0.43 8.95 -6.68
C ARG A 61 -1.34 9.64 -7.67
N SER A 62 -1.15 10.93 -7.88
CA SER A 62 -1.93 11.67 -8.87
C SER A 62 -1.76 11.09 -10.27
N ALA A 63 -0.54 10.73 -10.66
CA ALA A 63 -0.26 10.13 -11.95
C ALA A 63 -0.93 8.75 -12.10
N ILE A 64 -0.77 7.85 -11.10
CA ILE A 64 -1.32 6.49 -11.21
C ILE A 64 -2.86 6.49 -11.21
N ILE A 65 -3.50 7.40 -10.49
CA ILE A 65 -4.97 7.55 -10.51
C ILE A 65 -5.43 7.91 -11.92
N ASN A 66 -4.87 8.97 -12.50
CA ASN A 66 -5.33 9.50 -13.78
C ASN A 66 -4.96 8.61 -14.96
N GLU A 67 -3.74 8.03 -14.96
CA GLU A 67 -3.23 7.28 -16.11
C GLU A 67 -3.58 5.78 -16.07
N LYS A 68 -3.85 5.22 -14.89
CA LYS A 68 -4.05 3.78 -14.73
C LYS A 68 -5.33 3.41 -13.99
N ILE A 69 -5.57 3.92 -12.78
CA ILE A 69 -6.68 3.45 -11.96
C ILE A 69 -8.01 3.81 -12.62
N MET A 70 -8.26 5.10 -12.84
CA MET A 70 -9.52 5.58 -13.41
C MET A 70 -9.83 4.98 -14.80
N PRO A 71 -8.89 4.92 -15.76
CA PRO A 71 -9.20 4.31 -17.06
C PRO A 71 -9.60 2.84 -16.94
N ASN A 72 -8.93 2.06 -16.07
CA ASN A 72 -9.25 0.65 -15.92
C ASN A 72 -10.56 0.41 -15.13
N LEU A 73 -10.88 1.24 -14.13
CA LEU A 73 -12.17 1.20 -13.46
C LEU A 73 -13.32 1.53 -14.42
N ASN A 74 -13.14 2.50 -15.31
CA ASN A 74 -14.12 2.86 -16.36
C ASN A 74 -14.35 1.72 -17.37
N GLU A 75 -13.39 0.83 -17.53
CA GLU A 75 -13.50 -0.41 -18.31
C GLU A 75 -14.04 -1.59 -17.48
N ASN A 76 -14.53 -1.36 -16.26
CA ASN A 76 -15.02 -2.36 -15.31
C ASN A 76 -13.98 -3.43 -14.94
N LYS A 77 -12.70 -3.09 -14.94
CA LYS A 77 -11.62 -3.97 -14.48
C LYS A 77 -11.44 -3.91 -12.98
N ILE A 78 -11.00 -5.02 -12.41
CA ILE A 78 -10.54 -5.06 -11.01
C ILE A 78 -9.12 -4.46 -10.95
N VAL A 79 -8.92 -3.51 -10.06
CA VAL A 79 -7.62 -2.86 -9.84
C VAL A 79 -7.04 -3.33 -8.51
N LEU A 80 -5.94 -4.06 -8.54
CA LEU A 80 -5.14 -4.43 -7.38
C LEU A 80 -3.98 -3.43 -7.24
N CYS A 81 -3.90 -2.73 -6.12
CA CYS A 81 -2.87 -1.72 -5.91
C CYS A 81 -2.00 -2.06 -4.69
N ASP A 82 -0.68 -2.28 -4.89
CA ASP A 82 0.28 -2.41 -3.79
C ASP A 82 0.63 -1.02 -3.27
N ARG A 83 0.11 -0.68 -2.10
CA ARG A 83 0.12 0.61 -1.43
C ARG A 83 -0.78 1.65 -2.13
N TYR A 84 -1.30 2.55 -1.32
CA TYR A 84 -2.10 3.69 -1.74
C TYR A 84 -2.02 4.80 -0.67
N PHE A 85 -2.89 5.79 -0.70
CA PHE A 85 -2.83 6.97 0.17
C PHE A 85 -2.78 6.68 1.67
N TYR A 86 -3.29 5.55 2.13
CA TYR A 86 -3.16 5.11 3.53
C TYR A 86 -1.70 4.93 3.96
N SER A 87 -0.82 4.56 3.02
CA SER A 87 0.61 4.47 3.31
C SER A 87 1.21 5.82 3.70
N SER A 88 0.75 6.93 3.10
CA SER A 88 1.23 8.26 3.48
C SER A 88 0.78 8.69 4.87
N ILE A 89 -0.44 8.31 5.29
CA ILE A 89 -0.94 8.56 6.66
C ILE A 89 -0.06 7.81 7.67
N ALA A 90 0.25 6.55 7.38
CA ALA A 90 1.05 5.73 8.29
C ALA A 90 2.53 6.15 8.32
N TYR A 91 3.17 6.27 7.14
CA TYR A 91 4.61 6.50 7.05
C TYR A 91 4.98 7.96 7.26
N GLN A 92 4.38 8.91 6.53
CA GLN A 92 4.71 10.32 6.65
C GLN A 92 4.00 10.97 7.85
N GLY A 93 2.76 10.60 8.12
CA GLY A 93 2.02 11.08 9.29
C GLY A 93 2.60 10.51 10.58
N SER A 94 2.31 9.25 10.87
CA SER A 94 2.67 8.64 12.16
C SER A 94 4.16 8.31 12.28
N GLY A 95 4.81 7.87 11.18
CA GLY A 95 6.23 7.54 11.17
C GLY A 95 7.14 8.78 11.19
N ARG A 96 6.89 9.75 10.30
CA ARG A 96 7.67 11.00 10.17
C ARG A 96 7.14 12.17 11.00
N ASN A 97 6.04 11.99 11.70
CA ASN A 97 5.38 13.02 12.49
C ASN A 97 5.01 14.29 11.68
N LEU A 98 4.64 14.11 10.41
CA LEU A 98 4.09 15.18 9.60
C LEU A 98 2.63 15.42 10.00
N ASP A 99 2.18 16.67 9.92
CA ASP A 99 0.80 17.06 10.26
C ASP A 99 -0.23 16.22 9.50
N ASN A 100 -1.04 15.48 10.24
CA ASN A 100 -2.07 14.60 9.67
C ASN A 100 -3.18 15.38 8.95
N ASP A 101 -3.57 16.56 9.42
CA ASP A 101 -4.57 17.40 8.75
C ASP A 101 -4.08 17.84 7.38
N PHE A 102 -2.80 18.19 7.27
CA PHE A 102 -2.17 18.51 5.99
C PHE A 102 -2.17 17.29 5.05
N ILE A 103 -1.77 16.11 5.55
CA ILE A 103 -1.78 14.87 4.76
C ILE A 103 -3.19 14.54 4.26
N HIS A 104 -4.19 14.61 5.15
CA HIS A 104 -5.59 14.34 4.78
C HIS A 104 -6.11 15.32 3.73
N LYS A 105 -5.83 16.62 3.86
CA LYS A 105 -6.27 17.63 2.88
C LYS A 105 -5.70 17.36 1.50
N ILE A 106 -4.40 17.05 1.40
CA ILE A 106 -3.75 16.75 0.11
C ILE A 106 -4.26 15.42 -0.46
N ASN A 107 -4.32 14.37 0.35
CA ASN A 107 -4.82 13.07 -0.08
C ASN A 107 -6.26 13.19 -0.60
N ASN A 108 -7.16 13.82 0.14
CA ASN A 108 -8.55 13.98 -0.27
C ASN A 108 -8.67 14.72 -1.61
N LYS A 109 -7.79 15.73 -1.83
CA LYS A 109 -7.80 16.47 -3.10
C LYS A 109 -7.30 15.65 -4.29
N ILE A 110 -6.36 14.72 -4.06
CA ILE A 110 -5.74 13.89 -5.11
C ILE A 110 -6.59 12.65 -5.39
N VAL A 111 -7.09 12.01 -4.35
CA VAL A 111 -7.81 10.74 -4.41
C VAL A 111 -9.25 10.96 -4.87
N ASP A 112 -9.85 12.09 -4.46
CA ASP A 112 -11.23 12.43 -4.72
C ASP A 112 -12.17 11.25 -4.37
N ASP A 113 -12.96 10.76 -5.31
CA ASP A 113 -13.87 9.61 -5.11
C ASP A 113 -13.21 8.25 -5.40
N VAL A 114 -11.91 8.20 -5.72
CA VAL A 114 -11.19 6.95 -6.03
C VAL A 114 -10.74 6.27 -4.75
N ILE A 115 -11.70 5.80 -3.96
CA ILE A 115 -11.48 5.14 -2.68
C ILE A 115 -11.55 3.61 -2.88
N PRO A 116 -10.59 2.82 -2.34
CA PRO A 116 -10.65 1.36 -2.45
C PRO A 116 -11.91 0.79 -1.82
N ASP A 117 -12.51 -0.22 -2.44
CA ASP A 117 -13.64 -0.98 -1.88
C ASP A 117 -13.19 -1.84 -0.71
N MET A 118 -11.95 -2.36 -0.77
CA MET A 118 -11.36 -3.21 0.27
C MET A 118 -9.87 -2.94 0.44
N VAL A 119 -9.40 -3.04 1.67
CA VAL A 119 -7.99 -2.89 2.04
C VAL A 119 -7.53 -4.11 2.83
N PHE A 120 -6.49 -4.78 2.34
CA PHE A 120 -5.82 -5.85 3.06
C PHE A 120 -4.58 -5.30 3.75
N TYR A 121 -4.55 -5.32 5.06
CA TYR A 121 -3.39 -4.97 5.85
C TYR A 121 -2.69 -6.23 6.36
N PHE A 122 -1.47 -6.44 5.91
CA PHE A 122 -0.63 -7.56 6.34
C PHE A 122 0.12 -7.15 7.60
N ASP A 123 -0.42 -7.55 8.74
CA ASP A 123 0.17 -7.23 10.04
C ASP A 123 1.37 -8.12 10.34
N LEU A 124 2.49 -7.46 10.62
CA LEU A 124 3.74 -8.12 10.97
C LEU A 124 4.47 -7.29 12.03
N THR A 125 4.89 -7.91 13.12
CA THR A 125 5.68 -7.22 14.13
C THR A 125 7.09 -6.93 13.63
N TRP A 126 7.74 -5.94 14.24
CA TRP A 126 9.14 -5.63 13.93
C TRP A 126 10.06 -6.85 14.10
N GLU A 127 9.88 -7.60 15.18
CA GLU A 127 10.66 -8.80 15.49
C GLU A 127 10.53 -9.86 14.40
N GLU A 128 9.29 -10.14 13.94
CA GLU A 128 9.05 -11.10 12.87
C GLU A 128 9.58 -10.63 11.52
N LYS A 129 9.49 -9.32 11.22
CA LYS A 129 10.09 -8.72 10.03
C LYS A 129 11.61 -8.96 10.00
N ILE A 130 12.30 -8.62 11.09
CA ILE A 130 13.77 -8.78 11.20
C ILE A 130 14.17 -10.25 11.10
N LYS A 131 13.40 -11.14 11.72
CA LYS A 131 13.65 -12.59 11.65
C LYS A 131 13.54 -13.13 10.22
N ARG A 132 12.60 -12.60 9.41
CA ARG A 132 12.36 -13.08 8.05
C ARG A 132 13.33 -12.55 7.01
N LYS A 133 13.60 -11.28 7.03
CA LYS A 133 14.31 -10.58 5.96
C LYS A 133 15.62 -9.94 6.43
N GLY A 134 15.80 -9.71 7.74
CA GLY A 134 16.84 -8.82 8.24
C GLY A 134 16.51 -7.36 7.96
N ILE A 135 17.54 -6.50 7.93
CA ILE A 135 17.41 -5.07 7.60
C ILE A 135 18.05 -4.84 6.24
N ASP A 136 17.28 -4.31 5.31
CA ASP A 136 17.79 -3.86 4.02
C ASP A 136 18.27 -2.40 4.13
N TYR A 137 19.55 -2.23 4.34
CA TYR A 137 20.15 -0.89 4.46
C TYR A 137 20.19 -0.09 3.15
N SER A 138 19.75 -0.63 2.03
CA SER A 138 19.55 0.14 0.79
C SER A 138 18.22 0.88 0.79
N ASP A 139 17.18 0.33 1.41
CA ASP A 139 15.86 0.95 1.52
C ASP A 139 15.85 2.07 2.57
N ARG A 140 15.29 3.21 2.21
CA ARG A 140 15.18 4.42 3.04
C ARG A 140 14.38 4.18 4.31
N PHE A 141 13.27 3.47 4.22
CA PHE A 141 12.37 3.21 5.34
C PHE A 141 12.86 2.05 6.21
N GLU A 142 13.57 1.09 5.64
CA GLU A 142 14.12 -0.02 6.39
C GLU A 142 15.31 0.38 7.29
N LYS A 143 15.94 1.53 7.01
CA LYS A 143 16.97 2.15 7.87
C LYS A 143 16.41 2.80 9.13
N GLU A 144 15.10 3.06 9.17
CA GLU A 144 14.47 3.69 10.31
C GLU A 144 14.48 2.76 11.54
N ASP A 145 14.40 3.38 12.70
CA ASP A 145 14.44 2.66 13.97
C ASP A 145 13.14 1.86 14.23
N LYS A 146 13.18 1.02 15.25
CA LYS A 146 12.04 0.21 15.67
C LYS A 146 10.81 1.08 15.99
N LEU A 147 11.00 2.23 16.64
CA LEU A 147 9.91 3.12 17.02
C LEU A 147 9.15 3.65 15.80
N PHE A 148 9.86 4.01 14.73
CA PHE A 148 9.25 4.39 13.47
C PHE A 148 8.32 3.30 12.93
N HIS A 149 8.80 2.06 12.86
CA HIS A 149 8.01 0.93 12.36
C HIS A 149 6.82 0.58 13.26
N GLU A 150 6.98 0.69 14.58
CA GLU A 150 5.87 0.50 15.52
C GLU A 150 4.79 1.58 15.37
N ASN A 151 5.19 2.84 15.16
CA ASN A 151 4.24 3.93 14.89
C ASN A 151 3.48 3.71 13.57
N VAL A 152 4.18 3.29 12.51
CA VAL A 152 3.56 2.94 11.22
C VAL A 152 2.55 1.80 11.40
N ARG A 153 2.94 0.72 12.08
CA ARG A 153 2.06 -0.42 12.36
C ARG A 153 0.82 0.01 13.15
N LYS A 154 1.01 0.77 14.23
CA LYS A 154 -0.08 1.30 15.05
C LYS A 154 -1.06 2.13 14.24
N SER A 155 -0.56 2.98 13.36
CA SER A 155 -1.39 3.80 12.47
C SER A 155 -2.26 2.96 11.54
N TYR A 156 -1.72 1.91 10.92
CA TYR A 156 -2.51 0.99 10.10
C TYR A 156 -3.59 0.26 10.90
N LEU A 157 -3.28 -0.22 12.10
CA LEU A 157 -4.25 -0.89 12.96
C LEU A 157 -5.37 0.07 13.39
N GLN A 158 -5.06 1.32 13.71
CA GLN A 158 -6.06 2.35 14.01
C GLN A 158 -6.98 2.64 12.82
N MET A 159 -6.44 2.75 11.61
CA MET A 159 -7.27 2.91 10.40
C MET A 159 -8.19 1.70 10.19
N ALA A 160 -7.69 0.49 10.41
CA ALA A 160 -8.47 -0.74 10.29
C ALA A 160 -9.60 -0.82 11.35
N GLU A 161 -9.35 -0.38 12.58
CA GLU A 161 -10.37 -0.30 13.62
C GLU A 161 -11.47 0.72 13.30
N THR A 162 -11.09 1.84 12.65
CA THR A 162 -12.04 2.93 12.32
C THR A 162 -13.01 2.53 11.21
N ASP A 163 -12.61 1.67 10.27
CA ASP A 163 -13.44 1.22 9.14
C ASP A 163 -13.28 -0.30 8.93
N SER A 164 -13.69 -1.07 9.92
CA SER A 164 -13.57 -2.53 9.93
C SER A 164 -14.38 -3.24 8.83
N ALA A 165 -15.33 -2.56 8.20
CA ALA A 165 -16.10 -3.10 7.08
C ALA A 165 -15.25 -3.17 5.80
N LYS A 166 -14.34 -2.22 5.64
CA LYS A 166 -13.45 -2.11 4.47
C LYS A 166 -12.09 -2.79 4.70
N TRP A 167 -11.60 -2.79 5.92
CA TRP A 167 -10.25 -3.26 6.23
C TRP A 167 -10.24 -4.70 6.71
N ILE A 168 -9.40 -5.50 6.11
CA ILE A 168 -9.12 -6.88 6.53
C ILE A 168 -7.69 -6.93 7.04
N VAL A 169 -7.54 -7.10 8.35
CA VAL A 169 -6.22 -7.31 8.98
C VAL A 169 -5.86 -8.79 8.84
N ILE A 170 -4.73 -9.06 8.21
CA ILE A 170 -4.21 -10.40 7.97
C ILE A 170 -2.97 -10.61 8.83
N ASP A 171 -2.98 -11.67 9.62
CA ASP A 171 -1.76 -12.13 10.29
C ASP A 171 -0.75 -12.60 9.22
N ALA A 172 0.27 -11.78 8.97
CA ALA A 172 1.28 -12.11 7.98
C ALA A 172 2.22 -13.24 8.42
N THR A 173 2.08 -13.80 9.63
CA THR A 173 2.84 -14.97 10.07
C THR A 173 2.28 -16.29 9.55
N LEU A 174 1.05 -16.30 9.08
CA LEU A 174 0.40 -17.45 8.47
C LEU A 174 1.14 -17.94 7.21
N LYS A 175 0.84 -19.15 6.77
CA LYS A 175 1.38 -19.70 5.53
C LYS A 175 0.80 -18.94 4.33
N MET A 176 1.59 -18.89 3.26
CA MET A 176 1.22 -18.17 2.04
C MET A 176 -0.14 -18.62 1.47
N ASP A 177 -0.39 -19.93 1.45
CA ASP A 177 -1.64 -20.48 0.91
C ASP A 177 -2.84 -20.13 1.79
N GLU A 178 -2.69 -20.15 3.12
CA GLU A 178 -3.75 -19.74 4.06
C GLU A 178 -4.13 -18.27 3.87
N ILE A 179 -3.13 -17.39 3.70
CA ILE A 179 -3.34 -15.98 3.40
C ILE A 179 -4.06 -15.82 2.05
N SER A 180 -3.64 -16.57 1.03
CA SER A 180 -4.26 -16.52 -0.31
C SER A 180 -5.74 -16.92 -0.27
N GLU A 181 -6.09 -17.91 0.53
CA GLU A 181 -7.48 -18.35 0.70
C GLU A 181 -8.32 -17.30 1.43
N ILE A 182 -7.80 -16.69 2.49
CA ILE A 182 -8.48 -15.60 3.21
C ILE A 182 -8.77 -14.43 2.27
N ILE A 183 -7.76 -13.99 1.49
CA ILE A 183 -7.91 -12.87 0.55
C ILE A 183 -8.96 -13.20 -0.51
N TYR A 184 -8.85 -14.39 -1.12
CA TYR A 184 -9.75 -14.77 -2.20
C TYR A 184 -11.20 -14.92 -1.72
N ALA A 185 -11.44 -15.50 -0.54
CA ALA A 185 -12.77 -15.60 0.04
C ALA A 185 -13.41 -14.21 0.21
N LYS A 186 -12.65 -13.24 0.77
CA LYS A 186 -13.13 -11.88 0.99
C LYS A 186 -13.44 -11.13 -0.32
N ILE A 187 -12.62 -11.32 -1.34
CA ILE A 187 -12.86 -10.70 -2.65
C ILE A 187 -14.06 -11.35 -3.34
N SER A 188 -14.21 -12.67 -3.25
CA SER A 188 -15.35 -13.37 -3.81
C SER A 188 -16.69 -12.89 -3.25
N ASP A 189 -16.73 -12.51 -1.96
CA ASP A 189 -17.94 -11.95 -1.32
C ASP A 189 -18.38 -10.61 -1.95
N ILE A 190 -17.46 -9.85 -2.54
CA ILE A 190 -17.76 -8.56 -3.21
C ILE A 190 -18.11 -8.78 -4.69
N LEU A 191 -17.55 -9.81 -5.32
CA LEU A 191 -17.71 -10.07 -6.76
C LEU A 191 -18.95 -10.91 -7.07
N ALA A 192 -19.62 -11.46 -6.03
CA ALA A 192 -20.86 -12.25 -6.16
C ALA A 192 -22.08 -11.35 -6.33
#